data_55df1fafa427d679a6edd7488c168f34
#
_entry.id   55df1fafa427d679a6edd7488c168f34
#
_cell.length_a   1.000
_cell.length_b   1.000
_cell.length_c   1.000
_cell.angle_alpha   90.00
_cell.angle_beta   90.00
_cell.angle_gamma   90.00
#
_symmetry.space_group_name_H-M   'P 1'
#
loop_
_entity.id
_entity.type
_entity.pdbx_description
1 polymer ?
#
loop_
_entity_poly.entity_id
_entity_poly.type
_entity_poly.pdbx_seq_one_letter_code
_entity_poly.pdbx_strand_id
1 'polypeptide(L)'
;ILLVTLDSPHQGGASPHQSRLTSSNIASHLLNTVFSDTLNSDLERLGRINQTLSLIPPRERNRLKLRQVETCVIRPSQDLDLIALDYLPKLPTQLRRLLRVLGVNGQESSSLASFLMFHPGYCQQLIRLGYQDAMAQRQHIESFLDIEERIREEA
;
A
#
# COMPACT_ATOMS: atom_id res chain seq x y z
N ILE A 1 3.48 -15.09 -1.82
CA ILE A 1 4.18 -13.79 -1.70
C ILE A 1 3.49 -12.96 -0.64
N LEU A 2 4.20 -12.58 0.44
CA LEU A 2 3.69 -11.65 1.44
C LEU A 2 3.98 -10.22 0.99
N LEU A 3 2.94 -9.38 0.93
CA LEU A 3 3.00 -7.99 0.50
C LEU A 3 2.50 -7.07 1.62
N VAL A 4 3.25 -6.03 1.93
CA VAL A 4 2.82 -4.96 2.83
C VAL A 4 2.70 -3.68 1.99
N THR A 5 1.50 -3.11 1.95
CA THR A 5 1.24 -1.91 1.14
C THR A 5 1.03 -0.69 2.02
N LEU A 6 1.19 0.49 1.44
CA LEU A 6 0.88 1.77 2.08
C LEU A 6 -0.52 2.28 1.72
N ASP A 7 -1.20 1.60 0.79
CA ASP A 7 -2.55 1.96 0.36
C ASP A 7 -3.58 1.56 1.39
N SER A 8 -4.34 2.51 1.86
CA SER A 8 -5.52 2.23 2.66
C SER A 8 -6.73 1.88 1.77
N PRO A 9 -7.64 1.01 2.24
CA PRO A 9 -8.81 0.59 1.45
C PRO A 9 -9.78 1.73 1.09
N HIS A 10 -9.60 2.90 1.65
CA HIS A 10 -10.46 4.07 1.42
C HIS A 10 -10.02 4.97 0.25
N GLN A 11 -8.88 4.70 -0.40
CA GLN A 11 -8.41 5.50 -1.55
C GLN A 11 -9.11 5.16 -2.88
N GLY A 12 -10.03 4.20 -2.91
CA GLY A 12 -10.80 3.81 -4.10
C GLY A 12 -11.90 4.79 -4.53
N GLY A 13 -12.09 5.88 -3.83
CA GLY A 13 -13.04 6.93 -4.17
C GLY A 13 -12.30 8.22 -4.51
N ALA A 14 -11.87 8.37 -5.76
CA ALA A 14 -11.56 9.69 -6.28
C ALA A 14 -12.84 10.54 -6.18
N SER A 15 -12.97 11.29 -5.10
CA SER A 15 -13.96 12.37 -5.06
C SER A 15 -13.63 13.31 -6.21
N PRO A 16 -14.56 13.59 -7.14
CA PRO A 16 -14.38 14.56 -8.20
C PRO A 16 -14.53 15.97 -7.61
N HIS A 17 -13.81 16.26 -6.54
CA HIS A 17 -13.62 17.64 -6.15
C HIS A 17 -12.63 18.25 -7.17
N GLN A 18 -13.06 19.30 -7.82
CA GLN A 18 -12.29 20.19 -8.69
C GLN A 18 -11.08 20.72 -7.90
N SER A 19 -10.10 19.86 -7.64
CA SER A 19 -8.84 20.25 -7.04
C SER A 19 -8.11 21.14 -8.03
N ARG A 20 -7.82 22.36 -7.62
CA ARG A 20 -6.94 23.24 -8.38
C ARG A 20 -5.63 22.48 -8.64
N LEU A 21 -5.20 22.46 -9.90
CA LEU A 21 -3.93 21.86 -10.30
C LEU A 21 -2.78 22.60 -9.61
N THR A 22 -2.37 22.11 -8.45
CA THR A 22 -1.18 22.56 -7.76
C THR A 22 -0.04 21.57 -8.04
N SER A 23 1.19 22.05 -8.02
CA SER A 23 2.37 21.21 -8.24
C SER A 23 2.43 20.02 -7.25
N SER A 24 1.92 20.21 -6.03
CA SER A 24 1.83 19.13 -5.03
C SER A 24 0.80 18.07 -5.39
N ASN A 25 -0.34 18.46 -5.96
CA ASN A 25 -1.36 17.50 -6.40
C ASN A 25 -0.84 16.66 -7.56
N ILE A 26 -0.08 17.27 -8.48
CA ILE A 26 0.57 16.55 -9.58
C ILE A 26 1.61 15.59 -9.03
N ALA A 27 2.47 16.03 -8.10
CA ALA A 27 3.49 15.18 -7.51
C ALA A 27 2.90 14.04 -6.67
N SER A 28 1.85 14.30 -5.87
CA SER A 28 1.11 13.26 -5.15
C SER A 28 0.50 12.24 -6.08
N HIS A 29 -0.14 12.71 -7.16
CA HIS A 29 -0.73 11.84 -8.16
C HIS A 29 0.32 10.95 -8.85
N LEU A 30 1.46 11.52 -9.23
CA LEU A 30 2.55 10.75 -9.83
C LEU A 30 3.10 9.70 -8.86
N LEU A 31 3.31 10.05 -7.59
CA LEU A 31 3.79 9.10 -6.58
C LEU A 31 2.77 7.97 -6.35
N ASN A 32 1.50 8.31 -6.17
CA ASN A 32 0.46 7.32 -6.01
C ASN A 32 0.35 6.41 -7.24
N THR A 33 0.36 6.97 -8.45
CA THR A 33 0.29 6.17 -9.68
C THR A 33 1.48 5.23 -9.81
N VAL A 34 2.69 5.69 -9.51
CA VAL A 34 3.89 4.84 -9.62
C VAL A 34 3.90 3.71 -8.59
N PHE A 35 3.47 3.99 -7.35
CA PHE A 35 3.61 3.00 -6.27
C PHE A 35 2.34 2.17 -6.03
N SER A 36 1.15 2.74 -6.20
CA SER A 36 -0.11 2.09 -5.83
C SER A 36 -0.81 1.44 -7.01
N ASP A 37 -0.95 2.16 -8.13
CA ASP A 37 -1.69 1.64 -9.29
C ASP A 37 -0.97 0.45 -9.93
N THR A 38 0.37 0.48 -9.97
CA THR A 38 1.17 -0.62 -10.52
C THR A 38 0.96 -1.89 -9.71
N LEU A 39 1.01 -1.81 -8.38
CA LEU A 39 0.83 -2.96 -7.51
C LEU A 39 -0.57 -3.57 -7.63
N ASN A 40 -1.61 -2.74 -7.62
CA ASN A 40 -2.99 -3.21 -7.74
C ASN A 40 -3.24 -3.89 -9.09
N SER A 41 -2.70 -3.34 -10.17
CA SER A 41 -2.78 -3.93 -11.52
C SER A 41 -2.05 -5.29 -11.58
N ASP A 42 -0.89 -5.38 -10.95
CA ASP A 42 -0.11 -6.64 -10.91
C ASP A 42 -0.81 -7.71 -10.07
N LEU A 43 -1.41 -7.34 -8.94
CA LEU A 43 -2.20 -8.26 -8.10
C LEU A 43 -3.44 -8.77 -8.85
N GLU A 44 -4.14 -7.89 -9.57
CA GLU A 44 -5.28 -8.28 -10.40
C GLU A 44 -4.86 -9.23 -11.52
N ARG A 45 -3.76 -8.92 -12.21
CA ARG A 45 -3.19 -9.78 -13.25
C ARG A 45 -2.80 -11.15 -12.70
N LEU A 46 -2.15 -11.19 -11.53
CA LEU A 46 -1.79 -12.43 -10.85
C LEU A 46 -3.04 -13.25 -10.49
N GLY A 47 -4.08 -12.61 -9.97
CA GLY A 47 -5.36 -13.26 -9.68
C GLY A 47 -5.98 -13.90 -10.92
N ARG A 48 -5.98 -13.21 -12.05
CA ARG A 48 -6.48 -13.75 -13.34
C ARG A 48 -5.63 -14.93 -13.82
N ILE A 49 -4.30 -14.86 -13.71
CA ILE A 49 -3.40 -15.97 -14.07
C ILE A 49 -3.68 -17.18 -13.17
N ASN A 50 -3.79 -16.99 -11.85
CA ASN A 50 -4.09 -18.07 -10.91
C ASN A 50 -5.44 -18.72 -11.22
N GLN A 51 -6.47 -17.93 -11.54
CA GLN A 51 -7.78 -18.42 -11.94
C GLN A 51 -7.69 -19.23 -13.24
N THR A 52 -6.96 -18.76 -14.23
CA THR A 52 -6.76 -19.50 -15.48
C THR A 52 -6.03 -20.81 -15.22
N LEU A 53 -4.99 -20.80 -14.41
CA LEU A 53 -4.24 -22.00 -14.05
C LEU A 53 -5.08 -23.03 -13.27
N SER A 54 -6.05 -22.59 -12.48
CA SER A 54 -6.95 -23.51 -11.75
C SER A 54 -7.85 -24.32 -12.70
N LEU A 55 -8.14 -23.80 -13.89
CA LEU A 55 -8.95 -24.48 -14.92
C LEU A 55 -8.14 -25.47 -15.77
N ILE A 56 -6.80 -25.40 -15.73
CA ILE A 56 -5.93 -26.27 -16.54
C ILE A 56 -5.62 -27.56 -15.75
N PRO A 57 -5.78 -28.75 -16.38
CA PRO A 57 -5.43 -30.02 -15.75
C PRO A 57 -3.95 -30.04 -15.30
N PRO A 58 -3.63 -30.71 -14.17
CA PRO A 58 -2.26 -30.70 -13.59
C PRO A 58 -1.19 -31.16 -14.58
N ARG A 59 -1.50 -32.15 -15.43
CA ARG A 59 -0.54 -32.66 -16.44
C ARG A 59 -0.14 -31.62 -17.48
N GLU A 60 -1.06 -30.76 -17.89
CA GLU A 60 -0.80 -29.70 -18.86
C GLU A 60 -0.17 -28.50 -18.20
N ARG A 61 -0.55 -28.18 -16.95
CA ARG A 61 0.04 -27.11 -16.15
C ARG A 61 1.56 -27.29 -16.00
N ASN A 62 2.02 -28.51 -15.74
CA ASN A 62 3.45 -28.81 -15.59
C ASN A 62 4.25 -28.58 -16.90
N ARG A 63 3.62 -28.70 -18.07
CA ARG A 63 4.25 -28.40 -19.36
C ARG A 63 4.45 -26.90 -19.59
N LEU A 64 3.59 -26.07 -19.04
CA LEU A 64 3.63 -24.61 -19.19
C LEU A 64 4.68 -23.94 -18.32
N LYS A 65 5.32 -24.67 -17.40
CA LYS A 65 6.25 -24.14 -16.37
C LYS A 65 5.65 -22.97 -15.57
N LEU A 66 4.32 -22.92 -15.48
CA LEU A 66 3.59 -21.93 -14.72
C LEU A 66 3.10 -22.55 -13.40
N ARG A 67 3.22 -21.81 -12.32
CA ARG A 67 2.69 -22.21 -11.01
C ARG A 67 1.71 -21.18 -10.48
N GLN A 68 0.76 -21.62 -9.71
CA GLN A 68 -0.07 -20.71 -8.92
C GLN A 68 0.80 -20.04 -7.85
N VAL A 69 0.60 -18.75 -7.65
CA VAL A 69 1.31 -17.95 -6.66
C VAL A 69 0.29 -17.39 -5.69
N GLU A 70 0.31 -17.87 -4.47
CA GLU A 70 -0.51 -17.32 -3.40
C GLU A 70 0.03 -15.98 -2.92
N THR A 71 -0.87 -15.07 -2.58
CA THR A 71 -0.54 -13.74 -2.09
C THR A 71 -1.27 -13.43 -0.80
N CYS A 72 -0.54 -12.96 0.18
CA CYS A 72 -1.09 -12.37 1.40
C CYS A 72 -0.78 -10.88 1.38
N VAL A 73 -1.81 -10.03 1.38
CA VAL A 73 -1.65 -8.57 1.29
C VAL A 73 -2.10 -7.93 2.60
N ILE A 74 -1.17 -7.28 3.28
CA ILE A 74 -1.44 -6.50 4.49
C ILE A 74 -1.60 -5.04 4.08
N ARG A 75 -2.75 -4.45 4.38
CA ARG A 75 -3.07 -3.05 4.12
C ARG A 75 -3.26 -2.31 5.45
N PRO A 76 -2.88 -1.02 5.53
CA PRO A 76 -3.16 -0.23 6.72
C PRO A 76 -4.67 -0.05 6.92
N SER A 77 -5.13 -0.21 8.16
CA SER A 77 -6.54 -0.02 8.53
C SER A 77 -6.96 1.44 8.60
N GLN A 78 -6.00 2.37 8.65
CA GLN A 78 -6.24 3.80 8.70
C GLN A 78 -5.55 4.50 7.52
N ASP A 79 -6.08 5.66 7.15
CA ASP A 79 -5.50 6.51 6.12
C ASP A 79 -4.22 7.18 6.67
N LEU A 80 -3.07 6.83 6.07
CA LEU A 80 -1.77 7.35 6.48
C LEU A 80 -1.64 8.85 6.20
N ASP A 81 -2.33 9.35 5.19
CA ASP A 81 -2.34 10.76 4.82
C ASP A 81 -3.04 11.59 5.89
N LEU A 82 -4.15 11.10 6.42
CA LEU A 82 -4.85 11.77 7.52
C LEU A 82 -4.00 11.79 8.79
N ILE A 83 -3.31 10.69 9.10
CA ILE A 83 -2.39 10.65 10.23
C ILE A 83 -1.25 11.67 10.04
N ALA A 84 -0.71 11.81 8.84
CA ALA A 84 0.35 12.78 8.56
C ALA A 84 -0.09 14.23 8.81
N LEU A 85 -1.35 14.57 8.51
CA LEU A 85 -1.89 15.91 8.73
C LEU A 85 -1.83 16.34 10.21
N ASP A 86 -2.04 15.43 11.14
CA ASP A 86 -1.98 15.70 12.59
C ASP A 86 -0.57 16.07 13.07
N TYR A 87 0.44 15.71 12.29
CA TYR A 87 1.84 15.99 12.59
C TYR A 87 2.41 17.20 11.84
N LEU A 88 1.74 17.72 10.82
CA LEU A 88 2.18 18.92 10.09
C LEU A 88 2.46 20.12 11.00
N PRO A 89 1.62 20.44 12.02
CA PRO A 89 1.88 21.54 12.93
C PRO A 89 3.13 21.33 13.81
N LYS A 90 3.53 20.08 14.03
CA LYS A 90 4.65 19.69 14.91
C LYS A 90 6.00 19.75 14.19
N LEU A 91 6.00 19.95 12.88
CA LEU A 91 7.23 20.07 12.10
C LEU A 91 7.95 21.41 12.36
N PRO A 92 9.29 21.43 12.24
CA PRO A 92 10.08 22.66 12.28
C PRO A 92 9.53 23.70 11.30
N THR A 93 9.58 24.97 11.68
CA THR A 93 8.99 26.07 10.90
C THR A 93 9.56 26.14 9.47
N GLN A 94 10.84 25.83 9.31
CA GLN A 94 11.52 25.83 8.01
C GLN A 94 10.92 24.74 7.07
N LEU A 95 10.77 23.52 7.57
CA LEU A 95 10.20 22.41 6.81
C LEU A 95 8.73 22.66 6.49
N ARG A 96 7.97 23.20 7.43
CA ARG A 96 6.56 23.56 7.21
C ARG A 96 6.41 24.68 6.15
N ARG A 97 7.35 25.65 6.10
CA ARG A 97 7.36 26.66 5.04
C ARG A 97 7.69 26.03 3.69
N LEU A 98 8.67 25.12 3.63
CA LEU A 98 9.02 24.40 2.42
C LEU A 98 7.84 23.60 1.87
N LEU A 99 7.16 22.81 2.72
CA LEU A 99 5.97 22.05 2.34
C LEU A 99 4.87 22.97 1.81
N ARG A 100 4.67 24.13 2.42
CA ARG A 100 3.70 25.14 1.94
C ARG A 100 4.07 25.70 0.58
N VAL A 101 5.35 25.96 0.32
CA VAL A 101 5.83 26.42 -1.00
C VAL A 101 5.62 25.34 -2.06
N LEU A 102 5.80 24.06 -1.69
CA LEU A 102 5.49 22.91 -2.55
C LEU A 102 3.99 22.69 -2.74
N GLY A 103 3.13 23.49 -2.08
CA GLY A 103 1.67 23.45 -2.24
C GLY A 103 0.97 22.50 -1.29
N VAL A 104 1.63 21.96 -0.27
CA VAL A 104 1.01 21.16 0.79
C VAL A 104 0.21 22.09 1.71
N ASN A 105 -1.03 22.37 1.35
CA ASN A 105 -1.92 23.32 2.03
C ASN A 105 -3.18 22.64 2.60
N GLY A 106 -3.04 21.54 3.34
CA GLY A 106 -4.18 20.86 3.96
C GLY A 106 -4.57 19.54 3.28
N GLN A 107 -5.83 19.15 3.36
CA GLN A 107 -6.30 17.81 2.98
C GLN A 107 -6.05 17.39 1.53
N GLU A 108 -6.06 18.33 0.59
CA GLU A 108 -5.90 18.02 -0.84
C GLU A 108 -4.49 17.57 -1.24
N SER A 109 -3.50 17.75 -0.36
CA SER A 109 -2.09 17.44 -0.64
C SER A 109 -1.47 16.56 0.44
N SER A 110 -2.29 15.80 1.14
CA SER A 110 -1.88 14.97 2.30
C SER A 110 -0.91 13.86 1.90
N SER A 111 -1.07 13.25 0.73
CA SER A 111 -0.21 12.16 0.26
C SER A 111 1.26 12.57 0.15
N LEU A 112 1.55 13.76 -0.39
CA LEU A 112 2.93 14.23 -0.43
C LEU A 112 3.50 14.47 0.99
N ALA A 113 2.64 14.93 1.92
CA ALA A 113 3.05 15.13 3.30
C ALA A 113 3.39 13.81 3.98
N SER A 114 2.61 12.74 3.77
CA SER A 114 2.86 11.42 4.38
C SER A 114 4.18 10.82 3.91
N PHE A 115 4.52 10.95 2.63
CA PHE A 115 5.81 10.49 2.09
C PHE A 115 7.03 11.25 2.64
N LEU A 116 6.88 12.51 2.99
CA LEU A 116 7.96 13.36 3.48
C LEU A 116 7.98 13.51 5.01
N MET A 117 7.03 12.90 5.70
CA MET A 117 6.85 13.04 7.15
C MET A 117 7.77 12.11 7.93
N PHE A 118 8.93 12.61 8.36
CA PHE A 118 9.88 11.88 9.21
C PHE A 118 9.87 12.39 10.66
N HIS A 119 8.69 12.72 11.18
CA HIS A 119 8.56 13.13 12.58
C HIS A 119 8.53 11.87 13.49
N PRO A 120 9.32 11.81 14.61
CA PRO A 120 9.40 10.63 15.46
C PRO A 120 8.05 10.10 15.94
N GLY A 121 7.14 11.00 16.33
CA GLY A 121 5.79 10.64 16.77
C GLY A 121 4.95 10.02 15.65
N TYR A 122 5.07 10.51 14.43
CA TYR A 122 4.42 9.94 13.25
C TYR A 122 4.93 8.53 12.98
N CYS A 123 6.25 8.36 12.92
CA CYS A 123 6.85 7.04 12.70
C CYS A 123 6.44 6.03 13.78
N GLN A 124 6.42 6.44 15.06
CA GLN A 124 5.96 5.59 16.14
C GLN A 124 4.48 5.20 15.99
N GLN A 125 3.63 6.12 15.54
CA GLN A 125 2.22 5.82 15.29
C GLN A 125 2.06 4.84 14.13
N LEU A 126 2.82 4.99 13.03
CA LEU A 126 2.81 4.05 11.91
C LEU A 126 3.28 2.65 12.32
N ILE A 127 4.36 2.55 13.13
CA ILE A 127 4.83 1.28 13.65
C ILE A 127 3.76 0.59 14.50
N ARG A 128 3.08 1.36 15.36
CA ARG A 128 2.00 0.84 16.19
C ARG A 128 0.81 0.37 15.36
N LEU A 129 0.42 1.15 14.36
CA LEU A 129 -0.66 0.81 13.44
C LEU A 129 -0.33 -0.48 12.69
N GLY A 130 0.85 -0.55 12.05
CA GLY A 130 1.28 -1.75 11.33
C GLY A 130 1.33 -3.00 12.20
N TYR A 131 1.78 -2.87 13.46
CA TYR A 131 1.74 -3.97 14.41
C TYR A 131 0.31 -4.42 14.72
N GLN A 132 -0.60 -3.48 14.95
CA GLN A 132 -2.01 -3.78 15.23
C GLN A 132 -2.68 -4.46 14.02
N ASP A 133 -2.44 -3.96 12.83
CA ASP A 133 -3.00 -4.50 11.59
C ASP A 133 -2.48 -5.90 11.29
N ALA A 134 -1.19 -6.15 11.53
CA ALA A 134 -0.60 -7.48 11.39
C ALA A 134 -1.18 -8.46 12.43
N MET A 135 -1.33 -8.02 13.70
CA MET A 135 -1.92 -8.85 14.75
C MET A 135 -3.40 -9.15 14.52
N ALA A 136 -4.15 -8.21 13.94
CA ALA A 136 -5.55 -8.45 13.57
C ALA A 136 -5.71 -9.54 12.49
N GLN A 137 -4.68 -9.72 11.66
CA GLN A 137 -4.65 -10.73 10.58
C GLN A 137 -3.70 -11.91 10.91
N ARG A 138 -3.29 -12.06 12.16
CA ARG A 138 -2.28 -13.03 12.57
C ARG A 138 -2.55 -14.45 12.08
N GLN A 139 -3.75 -14.95 12.27
CA GLN A 139 -4.11 -16.31 11.85
C GLN A 139 -3.98 -16.52 10.34
N HIS A 140 -4.36 -15.51 9.55
CA HIS A 140 -4.22 -15.56 8.11
C HIS A 140 -2.75 -15.54 7.68
N ILE A 141 -1.91 -14.73 8.33
CA ILE A 141 -0.48 -14.65 8.06
C ILE A 141 0.21 -15.96 8.45
N GLU A 142 -0.09 -16.52 9.63
CA GLU A 142 0.47 -17.78 10.08
C GLU A 142 0.09 -18.94 9.13
N SER A 143 -1.19 -19.06 8.76
CA SER A 143 -1.62 -20.09 7.82
C SER A 143 -0.96 -19.95 6.44
N PHE A 144 -0.73 -18.72 5.99
CA PHE A 144 -0.04 -18.45 4.74
C PHE A 144 1.44 -18.88 4.80
N LEU A 145 2.13 -18.60 5.89
CA LEU A 145 3.53 -18.97 6.10
C LEU A 145 3.71 -20.50 6.24
N ASP A 146 2.80 -21.17 6.95
CA ASP A 146 2.80 -22.62 7.08
C ASP A 146 2.61 -23.35 5.75
N ILE A 147 1.80 -22.77 4.85
CA ILE A 147 1.64 -23.29 3.49
C ILE A 147 2.94 -23.14 2.68
N GLU A 148 3.63 -22.00 2.80
CA GLU A 148 4.90 -21.79 2.10
C GLU A 148 6.03 -22.73 2.58
N GLU A 149 6.07 -23.06 3.87
CA GLU A 149 7.04 -24.03 4.40
C GLU A 149 6.79 -25.43 3.83
N ARG A 150 5.54 -25.89 3.78
CA ARG A 150 5.18 -27.19 3.17
C ARG A 150 5.55 -27.27 1.68
N ILE A 151 5.30 -26.19 0.93
CA ILE A 151 5.67 -26.15 -0.50
C ILE A 151 7.19 -26.22 -0.70
N ARG A 152 7.98 -25.67 0.23
CA ARG A 152 9.45 -25.75 0.17
C ARG A 152 9.97 -27.15 0.52
N GLU A 153 9.33 -27.86 1.42
CA GLU A 153 9.70 -29.21 1.81
C GLU A 153 9.37 -30.27 0.74
N GLU A 154 8.37 -29.97 -0.13
CA GLU A 154 7.92 -30.86 -1.20
C GLU A 154 8.65 -30.63 -2.56
N ALA A 155 9.49 -29.60 -2.68
CA ALA A 155 10.17 -29.21 -3.92
C ALA A 155 11.64 -29.64 -3.95
#